data_94bc977b818ca0fa014ca3ddafd4a8b6
#
_entry.id   94bc977b818ca0fa014ca3ddafd4a8b6
#
_cell.length_a   1.000
_cell.length_b   1.000
_cell.length_c   1.000
_cell.angle_alpha   90.00
_cell.angle_beta   90.00
_cell.angle_gamma   90.00
#
_symmetry.space_group_name_H-M   'P 1'
#
loop_
_entity.id
_entity.type
_entity.pdbx_description
1 polymer ?
#
loop_
_entity_poly.entity_id
_entity_poly.type
_entity_poly.pdbx_seq_one_letter_code
_entity_poly.pdbx_strand_id
1 'polypeptide(L)'
;MTVYHIVVEATIALTGQRFELESMREQGLTDRGFYRGFTAVARDESRHVSFGIKLLQEAVREDATRYAPIIQRTLVECLPLVTGTLDPPDPRYITEFGHTESEIVTFAFESLNKRLRAIGINLAA
;
A
#
# COMPACT_ATOMS: atom_id res chain seq x y z
N MET A 1 -7.72 -7.57 -10.00
CA MET A 1 -8.04 -7.22 -8.60
C MET A 1 -6.79 -7.21 -7.70
N THR A 2 -6.05 -8.33 -7.58
CA THR A 2 -4.87 -8.41 -6.70
C THR A 2 -3.82 -7.36 -7.03
N VAL A 3 -3.41 -7.24 -8.29
CA VAL A 3 -2.41 -6.25 -8.70
C VAL A 3 -2.90 -4.83 -8.42
N TYR A 4 -4.08 -4.49 -8.87
CA TYR A 4 -4.58 -3.12 -8.77
C TYR A 4 -4.85 -2.71 -7.31
N HIS A 5 -5.74 -3.42 -6.62
CA HIS A 5 -6.16 -2.99 -5.27
C HIS A 5 -5.15 -3.31 -4.16
N ILE A 6 -4.38 -4.39 -4.28
CA ILE A 6 -3.44 -4.78 -3.21
C ILE A 6 -2.04 -4.24 -3.49
N VAL A 7 -1.51 -4.44 -4.68
CA VAL A 7 -0.15 -4.01 -5.00
C VAL A 7 -0.08 -2.51 -5.25
N VAL A 8 -0.87 -2.01 -6.22
CA VAL A 8 -0.78 -0.60 -6.64
C VAL A 8 -1.40 0.32 -5.59
N GLU A 9 -2.69 0.16 -5.29
CA GLU A 9 -3.37 1.09 -4.39
C GLU A 9 -2.97 0.89 -2.92
N ALA A 10 -3.07 -0.34 -2.40
CA ALA A 10 -2.90 -0.59 -0.98
C ALA A 10 -1.44 -0.56 -0.52
N THR A 11 -0.50 -0.95 -1.35
CA THR A 11 0.91 -1.06 -0.95
C THR A 11 1.72 0.14 -1.43
N ILE A 12 1.60 0.54 -2.69
CA ILE A 12 2.39 1.64 -3.25
C ILE A 12 1.71 2.99 -3.00
N ALA A 13 0.49 3.19 -3.50
CA ALA A 13 -0.16 4.49 -3.47
C ALA A 13 -0.48 4.97 -2.06
N LEU A 14 -1.09 4.15 -1.20
CA LEU A 14 -1.39 4.54 0.17
C LEU A 14 -0.12 4.78 1.00
N THR A 15 0.97 4.06 0.73
CA THR A 15 2.25 4.31 1.38
C THR A 15 2.79 5.69 1.00
N GLY A 16 2.88 6.00 -0.29
CA GLY A 16 3.33 7.30 -0.76
C GLY A 16 2.46 8.44 -0.23
N GLN A 17 1.13 8.31 -0.34
CA GLN A 17 0.18 9.30 0.17
C GLN A 17 0.32 9.56 1.67
N ARG A 18 0.54 8.51 2.46
CA ARG A 18 0.74 8.65 3.90
C ARG A 18 1.96 9.49 4.22
N PHE A 19 3.10 9.14 3.67
CA PHE A 19 4.36 9.83 3.98
C PHE A 19 4.36 11.28 3.45
N GLU A 20 3.75 11.52 2.29
CA GLU A 20 3.56 12.88 1.76
C GLU A 20 2.70 13.74 2.70
N LEU A 21 1.55 13.25 3.15
CA LEU A 21 0.67 13.97 4.07
C LEU A 21 1.31 14.17 5.45
N GLU A 22 2.09 13.19 5.93
CA GLU A 22 2.82 13.29 7.19
C GLU A 22 3.92 14.36 7.11
N SER A 23 4.71 14.34 6.05
CA SER A 23 5.72 15.36 5.77
C SER A 23 5.12 16.78 5.68
N MET A 24 4.01 16.94 4.98
CA MET A 24 3.31 18.24 4.92
C MET A 24 2.80 18.70 6.28
N ARG A 25 2.32 17.77 7.11
CA ARG A 25 1.87 18.08 8.48
C ARG A 25 3.03 18.54 9.36
N GLU A 26 4.14 17.85 9.31
CA GLU A 26 5.36 18.20 10.06
C GLU A 26 5.93 19.57 9.66
N GLN A 27 5.80 19.92 8.38
CA GLN A 27 6.21 21.22 7.86
C GLN A 27 5.17 22.34 8.09
N GLY A 28 4.04 22.07 8.76
CA GLY A 28 3.00 23.06 9.02
C GLY A 28 2.20 23.49 7.80
N LEU A 29 2.12 22.65 6.74
CA LEU A 29 1.46 22.94 5.47
C LEU A 29 0.01 22.45 5.38
N THR A 30 -0.65 22.21 6.50
CA THR A 30 -2.01 21.64 6.56
C THR A 30 -3.11 22.59 6.09
N ASP A 31 -2.83 23.88 6.03
CA ASP A 31 -3.75 24.91 5.52
C ASP A 31 -3.77 25.00 3.98
N ARG A 32 -2.81 24.35 3.31
CA ARG A 32 -2.68 24.38 1.85
C ARG A 32 -3.80 23.61 1.16
N GLY A 33 -4.24 24.13 0.02
CA GLY A 33 -5.26 23.48 -0.80
C GLY A 33 -4.85 22.10 -1.27
N PHE A 34 -3.56 21.90 -1.59
CA PHE A 34 -3.02 20.60 -1.94
C PHE A 34 -3.20 19.57 -0.80
N TYR A 35 -2.84 19.93 0.44
CA TYR A 35 -2.99 19.02 1.59
C TYR A 35 -4.47 18.58 1.76
N ARG A 36 -5.42 19.50 1.66
CA ARG A 36 -6.84 19.19 1.77
C ARG A 36 -7.33 18.29 0.64
N GLY A 37 -6.97 18.62 -0.59
CA GLY A 37 -7.32 17.82 -1.77
C GLY A 37 -6.69 16.43 -1.72
N PHE A 38 -5.41 16.34 -1.39
CA PHE A 38 -4.70 15.07 -1.30
C PHE A 38 -5.19 14.18 -0.15
N THR A 39 -5.63 14.78 0.97
CA THR A 39 -6.32 14.06 2.04
C THR A 39 -7.63 13.43 1.56
N ALA A 40 -8.39 14.13 0.72
CA ALA A 40 -9.62 13.60 0.12
C ALA A 40 -9.31 12.43 -0.84
N VAL A 41 -8.28 12.55 -1.67
CA VAL A 41 -7.79 11.46 -2.55
C VAL A 41 -7.39 10.23 -1.74
N ALA A 42 -6.59 10.39 -0.69
CA ALA A 42 -6.17 9.28 0.17
C ALA A 42 -7.36 8.58 0.86
N ARG A 43 -8.42 9.33 1.19
CA ARG A 43 -9.67 8.76 1.72
C ARG A 43 -10.40 7.92 0.68
N ASP A 44 -10.47 8.39 -0.56
CA ASP A 44 -11.12 7.64 -1.64
C ASP A 44 -10.33 6.39 -2.01
N GLU A 45 -9.00 6.46 -2.06
CA GLU A 45 -8.13 5.29 -2.24
C GLU A 45 -8.37 4.24 -1.14
N SER A 46 -8.53 4.66 0.10
CA SER A 46 -8.82 3.74 1.21
C SER A 46 -10.14 2.99 1.01
N ARG A 47 -11.14 3.61 0.37
CA ARG A 47 -12.41 2.96 0.01
C ARG A 47 -12.23 1.94 -1.12
N HIS A 48 -11.46 2.29 -2.15
CA HIS A 48 -11.14 1.38 -3.26
C HIS A 48 -10.38 0.15 -2.76
N VAL A 49 -9.39 0.34 -1.92
CA VAL A 49 -8.65 -0.75 -1.28
C VAL A 49 -9.58 -1.64 -0.44
N SER A 50 -10.46 -1.04 0.36
CA SER A 50 -11.43 -1.79 1.18
C SER A 50 -12.38 -2.63 0.33
N PHE A 51 -12.83 -2.09 -0.79
CA PHE A 51 -13.66 -2.80 -1.76
C PHE A 51 -12.90 -3.98 -2.37
N GLY A 52 -11.66 -3.77 -2.83
CA GLY A 52 -10.83 -4.83 -3.39
C GLY A 52 -10.52 -5.95 -2.39
N ILE A 53 -10.23 -5.60 -1.13
CA ILE A 53 -10.03 -6.57 -0.04
C ILE A 53 -11.29 -7.41 0.15
N LYS A 54 -12.46 -6.79 0.18
CA LYS A 54 -13.73 -7.49 0.37
C LYS A 54 -14.00 -8.48 -0.76
N LEU A 55 -13.79 -8.07 -2.01
CA LEU A 55 -13.96 -8.97 -3.15
C LEU A 55 -13.01 -10.17 -3.11
N LEU A 56 -11.74 -9.95 -2.79
CA LEU A 56 -10.78 -11.04 -2.67
C LEU A 56 -11.10 -11.96 -1.49
N GLN A 57 -11.56 -11.39 -0.37
CA GLN A 57 -12.03 -12.15 0.79
C GLN A 57 -13.23 -13.05 0.44
N GLU A 58 -14.18 -12.54 -0.31
CA GLU A 58 -15.35 -13.33 -0.76
C GLU A 58 -14.93 -14.44 -1.71
N ALA A 59 -14.02 -14.16 -2.67
CA ALA A 59 -13.48 -15.18 -3.57
C ALA A 59 -12.76 -16.30 -2.81
N VAL A 60 -11.91 -15.97 -1.84
CA VAL A 60 -11.21 -16.97 -1.01
C VAL A 60 -12.20 -17.77 -0.15
N ARG A 61 -13.26 -17.15 0.34
CA ARG A 61 -14.32 -17.88 1.09
C ARG A 61 -15.11 -18.83 0.21
N GLU A 62 -15.34 -18.46 -1.05
CA GLU A 62 -16.05 -19.30 -2.02
C GLU A 62 -15.23 -20.53 -2.41
N ASP A 63 -13.96 -20.36 -2.77
CA ASP A 63 -13.05 -21.44 -3.12
C ASP A 63 -11.59 -21.08 -2.80
N ALA A 64 -11.17 -21.34 -1.56
CA ALA A 64 -9.80 -21.06 -1.13
C ALA A 64 -8.75 -21.86 -1.91
N THR A 65 -9.06 -23.10 -2.28
CA THR A 65 -8.15 -23.99 -3.01
C THR A 65 -7.81 -23.42 -4.39
N ARG A 66 -8.76 -22.77 -5.01
CA ARG A 66 -8.62 -22.14 -6.32
C ARG A 66 -7.98 -20.76 -6.22
N TYR A 67 -8.52 -19.88 -5.37
CA TYR A 67 -8.18 -18.45 -5.41
C TYR A 67 -6.95 -18.09 -4.58
N ALA A 68 -6.71 -18.72 -3.43
CA ALA A 68 -5.58 -18.36 -2.60
C ALA A 68 -4.22 -18.55 -3.30
N PRO A 69 -3.95 -19.67 -4.00
CA PRO A 69 -2.69 -19.85 -4.74
C PRO A 69 -2.50 -18.83 -5.88
N ILE A 70 -3.59 -18.41 -6.53
CA ILE A 70 -3.53 -17.41 -7.60
C ILE A 70 -3.12 -16.05 -7.03
N ILE A 71 -3.74 -15.64 -5.92
CA ILE A 71 -3.42 -14.38 -5.25
C ILE A 71 -1.97 -14.40 -4.75
N GLN A 72 -1.55 -15.47 -4.07
CA GLN A 72 -0.19 -15.62 -3.56
C GLN A 72 0.86 -15.54 -4.68
N ARG A 73 0.68 -16.28 -5.77
CA ARG A 73 1.59 -16.24 -6.92
C ARG A 73 1.68 -14.84 -7.52
N THR A 74 0.53 -14.18 -7.73
CA THR A 74 0.50 -12.82 -8.25
C THR A 74 1.28 -11.86 -7.36
N LEU A 75 1.13 -11.98 -6.04
CA LEU A 75 1.86 -11.14 -5.09
C LEU A 75 3.37 -11.39 -5.16
N VAL A 76 3.80 -12.66 -5.16
CA VAL A 76 5.22 -13.02 -5.26
C VAL A 76 5.84 -12.47 -6.55
N GLU A 77 5.14 -12.54 -7.67
CA GLU A 77 5.59 -11.98 -8.95
C GLU A 77 5.69 -10.44 -8.91
N CYS A 78 4.83 -9.76 -8.15
CA CYS A 78 4.82 -8.30 -8.05
C CYS A 78 5.76 -7.74 -6.98
N LEU A 79 6.16 -8.51 -5.96
CA LEU A 79 6.99 -8.02 -4.85
C LEU A 79 8.29 -7.33 -5.29
N PRO A 80 9.05 -7.84 -6.26
CA PRO A 80 10.27 -7.16 -6.74
C PRO A 80 9.96 -5.78 -7.36
N LEU A 81 8.81 -5.65 -8.03
CA LEU A 81 8.37 -4.37 -8.61
C LEU A 81 7.97 -3.37 -7.52
N VAL A 82 7.31 -3.83 -6.46
CA VAL A 82 6.96 -3.01 -5.30
C VAL A 82 8.23 -2.46 -4.64
N THR A 83 9.19 -3.33 -4.36
CA THR A 83 10.46 -2.93 -3.77
C THR A 83 11.18 -1.91 -4.64
N GLY A 84 11.31 -2.16 -5.94
CA GLY A 84 11.95 -1.23 -6.87
C GLY A 84 11.20 0.10 -7.05
N THR A 85 9.88 0.14 -6.79
CA THR A 85 9.10 1.39 -6.82
C THR A 85 9.28 2.20 -5.54
N LEU A 86 9.47 1.53 -4.41
CA LEU A 86 9.67 2.17 -3.11
C LEU A 86 11.14 2.54 -2.84
N ASP A 87 12.05 1.96 -3.61
CA ASP A 87 13.48 2.28 -3.56
C ASP A 87 13.71 3.69 -4.17
N PRO A 88 14.22 4.64 -3.40
CA PRO A 88 14.41 5.99 -3.91
C PRO A 88 15.53 6.03 -4.94
N PRO A 89 15.38 6.83 -6.00
CA PRO A 89 16.44 7.03 -6.99
C PRO A 89 17.69 7.71 -6.41
N ASP A 90 17.54 8.42 -5.31
CA ASP A 90 18.62 9.06 -4.57
C ASP A 90 18.28 9.05 -3.06
N PRO A 91 19.11 8.45 -2.20
CA PRO A 91 18.87 8.38 -0.76
C PRO A 91 18.66 9.74 -0.07
N ARG A 92 19.16 10.82 -0.66
CA ARG A 92 18.98 12.18 -0.13
C ARG A 92 17.52 12.63 -0.14
N TYR A 93 16.71 12.17 -1.08
CA TYR A 93 15.28 12.53 -1.15
C TYR A 93 14.52 12.12 0.11
N ILE A 94 14.81 10.95 0.66
CA ILE A 94 14.15 10.49 1.89
C ILE A 94 14.54 11.38 3.07
N THR A 95 15.82 11.73 3.17
CA THR A 95 16.31 12.60 4.25
C THR A 95 15.70 14.01 4.17
N GLU A 96 15.50 14.55 2.99
CA GLU A 96 14.87 15.87 2.79
C GLU A 96 13.39 15.88 3.16
N PHE A 97 12.69 14.76 2.99
CA PHE A 97 11.29 14.59 3.38
C PHE A 97 11.11 14.06 4.81
N GLY A 98 12.20 13.87 5.57
CA GLY A 98 12.16 13.48 6.98
C GLY A 98 11.88 11.99 7.24
N HIS A 99 11.80 11.15 6.20
CA HIS A 99 11.55 9.72 6.32
C HIS A 99 12.70 8.90 5.75
N THR A 100 12.99 7.76 6.36
CA THR A 100 13.98 6.82 5.87
C THR A 100 13.34 5.79 4.94
N GLU A 101 14.14 5.23 4.02
CA GLU A 101 13.74 4.10 3.20
C GLU A 101 13.19 2.95 4.06
N SER A 102 13.87 2.63 5.15
CA SER A 102 13.46 1.57 6.08
C SER A 102 12.07 1.80 6.67
N GLU A 103 11.72 3.04 7.03
CA GLU A 103 10.38 3.38 7.54
C GLU A 103 9.31 3.18 6.47
N ILE A 104 9.58 3.63 5.25
CA ILE A 104 8.65 3.51 4.11
C ILE A 104 8.41 2.05 3.76
N VAL A 105 9.48 1.27 3.59
CA VAL A 105 9.41 -0.15 3.24
C VAL A 105 8.74 -0.96 4.36
N THR A 106 9.11 -0.72 5.62
CA THR A 106 8.48 -1.38 6.77
C THR A 106 6.98 -1.13 6.80
N PHE A 107 6.56 0.12 6.67
CA PHE A 107 5.14 0.47 6.63
C PHE A 107 4.41 -0.20 5.47
N ALA A 108 4.99 -0.20 4.27
CA ALA A 108 4.39 -0.82 3.10
C ALA A 108 4.14 -2.32 3.31
N PHE A 109 5.12 -3.04 3.84
CA PHE A 109 5.01 -4.48 4.09
C PHE A 109 4.10 -4.83 5.27
N GLU A 110 4.13 -4.08 6.36
CA GLU A 110 3.18 -4.25 7.47
C GLU A 110 1.73 -4.02 7.01
N SER A 111 1.54 -2.98 6.20
CA SER A 111 0.28 -2.62 5.60
C SER A 111 -0.23 -3.72 4.67
N LEU A 112 0.63 -4.27 3.81
CA LEU A 112 0.34 -5.41 2.96
C LEU A 112 -0.06 -6.64 3.78
N ASN A 113 0.75 -7.02 4.76
CA ASN A 113 0.50 -8.19 5.61
C ASN A 113 -0.83 -8.09 6.37
N LYS A 114 -1.17 -6.91 6.87
CA LYS A 114 -2.48 -6.68 7.54
C LYS A 114 -3.64 -6.95 6.59
N ARG A 115 -3.53 -6.55 5.33
CA ARG A 115 -4.59 -6.75 4.33
C ARG A 115 -4.69 -8.19 3.88
N LEU A 116 -3.57 -8.87 3.72
CA LEU A 116 -3.55 -10.30 3.36
C LEU A 116 -4.19 -11.16 4.44
N ARG A 117 -3.91 -10.86 5.71
CA ARG A 117 -4.61 -11.53 6.83
C ARG A 117 -6.12 -11.31 6.79
N ALA A 118 -6.57 -10.11 6.43
CA ALA A 118 -8.00 -9.82 6.27
C ALA A 118 -8.63 -10.64 5.13
N ILE A 119 -7.89 -10.93 4.06
CA ILE A 119 -8.33 -11.79 2.95
C ILE A 119 -8.30 -13.27 3.33
N GLY A 120 -7.58 -13.65 4.38
CA GLY A 120 -7.36 -15.04 4.78
C GLY A 120 -6.12 -15.67 4.13
N ILE A 121 -5.17 -14.86 3.69
CA ILE A 121 -3.92 -15.28 3.07
C ILE A 121 -2.74 -14.93 3.97
N ASN A 122 -1.85 -15.89 4.17
CA ASN A 122 -0.55 -15.66 4.76
C ASN A 122 0.50 -15.77 3.65
N LEU A 123 1.34 -14.75 3.49
CA LEU A 123 2.60 -14.95 2.78
C LEU A 123 3.45 -15.81 3.71
N ALA A 124 3.77 -17.02 3.28
CA ALA A 124 4.76 -17.82 3.98
C ALA A 124 6.06 -17.02 4.07
N ALA A 125 6.60 -16.94 5.28
CA ALA A 125 7.89 -16.32 5.53
C ALA A 125 9.00 -17.07 4.77
#